data_babfa5c36691e47e691925275cde6b83
#
_entry.id   babfa5c36691e47e691925275cde6b83
#
_cell.length_a   1.000
_cell.length_b   1.000
_cell.length_c   1.000
_cell.angle_alpha   90.00
_cell.angle_beta   90.00
_cell.angle_gamma   90.00
#
_symmetry.space_group_name_H-M   'P 1'
#
loop_
_entity.id
_entity.type
_entity.pdbx_description
1 polymer ?
#
loop_
_entity_poly.entity_id
_entity_poly.type
_entity_poly.pdbx_seq_one_letter_code
_entity_poly.pdbx_strand_id
1 'polypeptide(L)'
;MPRVLLVDDDATIRDTLYELLSEHYVCQTAETAEKAFARLEADEYDVVLTDISMPGLSGLELLGHVRQKFPDTPVIIVSGIGDQEHAQGLIRLGAFDFLLKPFSLDVVEKSVRRAVEFRKRQAEENRAEDDDAPGNLTEAADWKIVKS
;
A
#
# COMPACT_ATOMS: atom_id res chain seq x y z
N MET A 1 10.86 -1.92 -12.73
CA MET A 1 10.45 -2.80 -11.63
C MET A 1 9.61 -2.02 -10.64
N PRO A 2 8.50 -2.59 -10.19
CA PRO A 2 7.70 -1.93 -9.17
C PRO A 2 8.49 -1.76 -7.86
N ARG A 3 8.10 -0.78 -7.08
CA ARG A 3 8.79 -0.39 -5.86
C ARG A 3 7.93 -0.73 -4.66
N VAL A 4 8.51 -1.46 -3.70
CA VAL A 4 7.81 -1.92 -2.49
C VAL A 4 8.49 -1.35 -1.25
N LEU A 5 7.69 -0.80 -0.35
CA LEU A 5 8.18 -0.31 0.95
C LEU A 5 7.82 -1.34 2.02
N LEU A 6 8.83 -1.85 2.71
CA LEU A 6 8.69 -2.85 3.76
C LEU A 6 8.85 -2.18 5.12
N VAL A 7 7.81 -2.20 5.93
CA VAL A 7 7.80 -1.51 7.22
C VAL A 7 7.60 -2.54 8.32
N ASP A 8 8.62 -2.74 9.15
CA ASP A 8 8.57 -3.68 10.27
C ASP A 8 9.71 -3.33 11.22
N ASP A 9 9.45 -3.35 12.51
CA ASP A 9 10.48 -3.08 13.50
C ASP A 9 11.37 -4.30 13.76
N ASP A 10 10.97 -5.49 13.30
CA ASP A 10 11.75 -6.71 13.44
C ASP A 10 12.70 -6.86 12.26
N ALA A 11 14.01 -6.74 12.53
CA ALA A 11 15.02 -6.80 11.48
C ALA A 11 15.02 -8.14 10.74
N THR A 12 14.77 -9.24 11.44
CA THR A 12 14.74 -10.56 10.81
C THR A 12 13.63 -10.66 9.78
N ILE A 13 12.45 -10.17 10.12
CA ILE A 13 11.32 -10.18 9.19
C ILE A 13 11.58 -9.26 8.02
N ARG A 14 12.08 -8.05 8.29
CA ARG A 14 12.43 -7.10 7.24
C ARG A 14 13.41 -7.69 6.25
N ASP A 15 14.48 -8.31 6.76
CA ASP A 15 15.53 -8.88 5.91
C ASP A 15 15.01 -10.06 5.09
N THR A 16 14.17 -10.90 5.68
CA THR A 16 13.59 -12.04 4.98
C THR A 16 12.70 -11.57 3.84
N LEU A 17 11.85 -10.58 4.10
CA LEU A 17 10.97 -10.03 3.08
C LEU A 17 11.75 -9.31 1.99
N TYR A 18 12.80 -8.61 2.39
CA TYR A 18 13.67 -7.91 1.43
C TYR A 18 14.30 -8.90 0.46
N GLU A 19 14.87 -9.99 0.99
CA GLU A 19 15.49 -11.00 0.15
C GLU A 19 14.48 -11.63 -0.81
N LEU A 20 13.31 -11.97 -0.30
CA LEU A 20 12.28 -12.60 -1.12
C LEU A 20 11.84 -11.68 -2.26
N LEU A 21 11.52 -10.44 -1.93
CA LEU A 21 10.86 -9.56 -2.89
C LEU A 21 11.83 -8.84 -3.80
N SER A 22 13.10 -8.74 -3.42
CA SER A 22 14.09 -8.02 -4.23
C SER A 22 14.38 -8.70 -5.56
N GLU A 23 14.01 -9.96 -5.74
CA GLU A 23 14.18 -10.64 -7.01
C GLU A 23 13.33 -10.02 -8.12
N HIS A 24 12.17 -9.45 -7.75
CA HIS A 24 11.22 -8.94 -8.73
C HIS A 24 10.81 -7.49 -8.50
N TYR A 25 11.23 -6.90 -7.38
CA TYR A 25 10.81 -5.55 -7.01
C TYR A 25 11.97 -4.76 -6.47
N VAL A 26 11.89 -3.44 -6.59
CA VAL A 26 12.83 -2.56 -5.92
C VAL A 26 12.30 -2.36 -4.51
N CYS A 27 13.00 -2.90 -3.53
CA CYS A 27 12.54 -2.88 -2.14
C CYS A 27 13.31 -1.85 -1.33
N GLN A 28 12.60 -1.11 -0.51
CA GLN A 28 13.19 -0.26 0.52
C GLN A 28 12.53 -0.60 1.84
N THR A 29 13.23 -0.31 2.93
CA THR A 29 12.78 -0.71 4.25
C THR A 29 12.65 0.50 5.16
N ALA A 30 11.78 0.38 6.15
CA ALA A 30 11.65 1.34 7.23
C ALA A 30 11.35 0.57 8.50
N GLU A 31 12.00 0.94 9.60
CA GLU A 31 11.81 0.24 10.88
C GLU A 31 10.74 0.88 11.74
N THR A 32 10.23 2.05 11.35
CA THR A 32 9.16 2.75 12.06
C THR A 32 8.22 3.39 11.05
N ALA A 33 7.02 3.74 11.51
CA ALA A 33 6.06 4.45 10.68
C ALA A 33 6.59 5.84 10.29
N GLU A 34 7.31 6.49 11.20
CA GLU A 34 7.89 7.81 10.93
C GLU A 34 8.89 7.75 9.79
N LYS A 35 9.75 6.73 9.78
CA LYS A 35 10.69 6.53 8.67
C LYS A 35 9.96 6.18 7.38
N ALA A 36 8.87 5.41 7.49
CA ALA A 36 8.06 5.09 6.33
C ALA A 36 7.43 6.36 5.73
N PHE A 37 6.95 7.27 6.58
CA PHE A 37 6.42 8.56 6.11
C PHE A 37 7.47 9.31 5.31
N ALA A 38 8.70 9.38 5.82
CA ALA A 38 9.77 10.09 5.14
C ALA A 38 10.07 9.49 3.77
N ARG A 39 10.06 8.16 3.68
CA ARG A 39 10.31 7.51 2.39
C ARG A 39 9.17 7.74 1.40
N LEU A 40 7.93 7.73 1.88
CA LEU A 40 6.77 7.96 1.03
C LEU A 40 6.73 9.39 0.50
N GLU A 41 7.23 10.35 1.26
CA GLU A 41 7.33 11.74 0.79
C GLU A 41 8.45 11.92 -0.23
N ALA A 42 9.48 11.09 -0.17
CA ALA A 42 10.65 11.22 -1.04
C ALA A 42 10.50 10.48 -2.38
N ASP A 43 9.78 9.35 -2.38
CA ASP A 43 9.69 8.48 -3.55
C ASP A 43 8.28 7.93 -3.70
N GLU A 44 7.95 7.50 -4.92
CA GLU A 44 6.69 6.81 -5.18
C GLU A 44 6.87 5.31 -4.93
N TYR A 45 5.85 4.70 -4.36
CA TYR A 45 5.83 3.27 -4.10
C TYR A 45 4.57 2.65 -4.70
N ASP A 46 4.73 1.42 -5.18
CA ASP A 46 3.60 0.68 -5.75
C ASP A 46 2.84 -0.10 -4.68
N VAL A 47 3.51 -0.46 -3.59
CA VAL A 47 2.91 -1.22 -2.49
C VAL A 47 3.61 -0.86 -1.19
N VAL A 48 2.84 -0.75 -0.11
CA VAL A 48 3.39 -0.68 1.25
C VAL A 48 3.00 -1.96 1.98
N LEU A 49 3.98 -2.65 2.53
CA LEU A 49 3.77 -3.85 3.35
C LEU A 49 4.22 -3.50 4.75
N THR A 50 3.29 -3.44 5.70
CA THR A 50 3.60 -2.95 7.04
C THR A 50 3.07 -3.87 8.13
N ASP A 51 3.88 -4.01 9.19
CA ASP A 51 3.42 -4.61 10.44
C ASP A 51 2.40 -3.67 11.08
N ILE A 52 1.40 -4.22 11.75
CA ILE A 52 0.39 -3.41 12.43
C ILE A 52 0.93 -2.87 13.76
N SER A 53 1.76 -3.63 14.44
CA SER A 53 2.21 -3.31 15.79
C SER A 53 3.67 -2.90 15.78
N MET A 54 3.94 -1.62 15.97
CA MET A 54 5.28 -1.05 15.98
C MET A 54 5.38 -0.01 17.08
N PRO A 55 6.59 0.19 17.65
CA PRO A 55 6.78 1.27 18.61
C PRO A 55 6.49 2.64 17.96
N GLY A 56 5.95 3.55 18.73
CA GLY A 56 5.57 4.87 18.21
C GLY A 56 4.26 4.77 17.46
N LEU A 57 4.23 5.31 16.24
CA LEU A 57 3.04 5.23 15.40
C LEU A 57 2.85 3.81 14.89
N SER A 58 1.63 3.34 14.89
CA SER A 58 1.28 1.97 14.50
C SER A 58 1.13 1.85 12.98
N GLY A 59 1.09 0.60 12.52
CA GLY A 59 0.78 0.34 11.11
C GLY A 59 -0.61 0.83 10.74
N LEU A 60 -1.52 0.89 11.69
CA LEU A 60 -2.86 1.42 11.45
C LEU A 60 -2.82 2.92 11.15
N GLU A 61 -1.99 3.66 11.88
CA GLU A 61 -1.81 5.09 11.62
C GLU A 61 -1.12 5.31 10.29
N LEU A 62 -0.17 4.45 9.94
CA LEU A 62 0.47 4.49 8.63
C LEU A 62 -0.55 4.23 7.52
N LEU A 63 -1.43 3.26 7.71
CA LEU A 63 -2.50 2.98 6.75
C LEU A 63 -3.35 4.22 6.51
N GLY A 64 -3.77 4.90 7.58
CA GLY A 64 -4.57 6.12 7.47
C GLY A 64 -3.85 7.21 6.69
N HIS A 65 -2.56 7.39 6.97
CA HIS A 65 -1.74 8.39 6.29
C HIS A 65 -1.65 8.10 4.78
N VAL A 66 -1.38 6.84 4.43
CA VAL A 66 -1.25 6.44 3.02
C VAL A 66 -2.58 6.61 2.29
N ARG A 67 -3.68 6.19 2.93
CA ARG A 67 -5.01 6.32 2.30
C ARG A 67 -5.36 7.78 2.04
N GLN A 68 -4.92 8.68 2.90
CA GLN A 68 -5.22 10.10 2.76
C GLN A 68 -4.32 10.78 1.72
N LYS A 69 -3.02 10.50 1.76
CA LYS A 69 -2.05 11.22 0.94
C LYS A 69 -1.68 10.49 -0.36
N PHE A 70 -1.74 9.16 -0.35
CA PHE A 70 -1.34 8.35 -1.50
C PHE A 70 -2.43 7.30 -1.76
N PRO A 71 -3.64 7.74 -2.12
CA PRO A 71 -4.81 6.84 -2.16
C PRO A 71 -4.70 5.72 -3.19
N ASP A 72 -3.82 5.85 -4.17
CA ASP A 72 -3.64 4.79 -5.18
C ASP A 72 -2.62 3.74 -4.75
N THR A 73 -1.94 3.93 -3.61
CA THR A 73 -0.92 3.02 -3.13
C THR A 73 -1.55 2.00 -2.18
N PRO A 74 -1.65 0.72 -2.58
CA PRO A 74 -2.23 -0.29 -1.71
C PRO A 74 -1.33 -0.59 -0.52
N VAL A 75 -1.96 -0.86 0.62
CA VAL A 75 -1.26 -1.19 1.87
C VAL A 75 -1.67 -2.59 2.27
N ILE A 76 -0.67 -3.45 2.47
CA ILE A 76 -0.86 -4.80 2.99
C ILE A 76 -0.43 -4.78 4.45
N ILE A 77 -1.32 -5.20 5.34
CA ILE A 77 -1.05 -5.25 6.77
C ILE A 77 -0.61 -6.66 7.15
N VAL A 78 0.48 -6.75 7.90
CA VAL A 78 0.99 -8.01 8.44
C VAL A 78 0.84 -7.96 9.95
N SER A 79 0.32 -9.03 10.55
CA SER A 79 0.01 -9.00 11.97
C SER A 79 0.18 -10.36 12.62
N GLY A 80 0.35 -10.35 13.94
CA GLY A 80 0.52 -11.58 14.70
C GLY A 80 -0.80 -12.25 15.07
N ILE A 81 -0.68 -13.39 15.74
CA ILE A 81 -1.82 -14.13 16.26
C ILE A 81 -2.53 -13.24 17.30
N GLY A 82 -3.84 -13.21 17.21
CA GLY A 82 -4.64 -12.39 18.12
C GLY A 82 -5.21 -11.14 17.46
N ASP A 83 -4.67 -10.77 16.30
CA ASP A 83 -5.14 -9.57 15.60
C ASP A 83 -6.13 -9.89 14.49
N GLN A 84 -6.39 -11.18 14.19
CA GLN A 84 -7.23 -11.55 13.08
C GLN A 84 -8.68 -11.11 13.23
N GLU A 85 -9.14 -10.90 14.46
CA GLU A 85 -10.49 -10.40 14.68
C GLU A 85 -10.63 -8.94 14.20
N HIS A 86 -9.53 -8.26 13.98
CA HIS A 86 -9.53 -6.89 13.47
C HIS A 86 -9.39 -6.82 11.95
N ALA A 87 -9.19 -7.95 11.29
CA ALA A 87 -8.88 -7.99 9.87
C ALA A 87 -9.94 -7.30 9.02
N GLN A 88 -11.22 -7.58 9.28
CA GLN A 88 -12.30 -6.95 8.50
C GLN A 88 -12.35 -5.45 8.71
N GLY A 89 -12.07 -5.00 9.94
CA GLY A 89 -12.00 -3.58 10.23
C GLY A 89 -10.90 -2.89 9.45
N LEU A 90 -9.74 -3.55 9.34
CA LEU A 90 -8.62 -3.00 8.59
C LEU A 90 -8.93 -2.89 7.10
N ILE A 91 -9.60 -3.89 6.54
CA ILE A 91 -10.01 -3.84 5.14
C ILE A 91 -11.01 -2.70 4.92
N ARG A 92 -11.93 -2.48 5.85
CA ARG A 92 -12.87 -1.35 5.76
C ARG A 92 -12.16 -0.01 5.82
N LEU A 93 -11.04 0.06 6.54
CA LEU A 93 -10.24 1.27 6.62
C LEU A 93 -9.39 1.48 5.38
N GLY A 94 -9.41 0.53 4.45
CA GLY A 94 -8.74 0.68 3.18
C GLY A 94 -7.50 -0.14 2.98
N ALA A 95 -7.20 -1.08 3.89
CA ALA A 95 -6.11 -2.02 3.66
C ALA A 95 -6.43 -2.88 2.44
N PHE A 96 -5.44 -3.12 1.60
CA PHE A 96 -5.61 -3.96 0.43
C PHE A 96 -5.73 -5.43 0.83
N ASP A 97 -4.92 -5.85 1.80
CA ASP A 97 -4.90 -7.25 2.24
C ASP A 97 -4.40 -7.31 3.67
N PHE A 98 -4.59 -8.46 4.30
CA PHE A 98 -4.21 -8.72 5.69
C PHE A 98 -3.56 -10.10 5.76
N LEU A 99 -2.31 -10.15 6.22
CA LEU A 99 -1.55 -11.40 6.31
C LEU A 99 -1.22 -11.68 7.77
N LEU A 100 -1.44 -12.93 8.19
CA LEU A 100 -1.14 -13.36 9.55
C LEU A 100 0.27 -13.95 9.66
N LYS A 101 0.98 -13.61 10.71
CA LYS A 101 2.24 -14.25 11.07
C LYS A 101 1.95 -15.53 11.86
N PRO A 102 2.68 -16.61 11.68
CA PRO A 102 3.69 -16.77 10.65
C PRO A 102 3.05 -16.97 9.27
N PHE A 103 3.61 -16.30 8.27
CA PHE A 103 3.09 -16.39 6.89
C PHE A 103 4.02 -17.23 6.04
N SER A 104 3.48 -17.82 4.96
CA SER A 104 4.32 -18.44 3.96
C SER A 104 4.80 -17.38 2.97
N LEU A 105 5.99 -17.57 2.44
CA LEU A 105 6.56 -16.62 1.48
C LEU A 105 5.71 -16.57 0.21
N ASP A 106 5.09 -17.68 -0.16
CA ASP A 106 4.16 -17.76 -1.28
C ASP A 106 2.97 -16.82 -1.12
N VAL A 107 2.39 -16.80 0.07
CA VAL A 107 1.23 -15.94 0.37
C VAL A 107 1.61 -14.47 0.26
N VAL A 108 2.79 -14.11 0.78
CA VAL A 108 3.30 -12.74 0.69
C VAL A 108 3.48 -12.34 -0.76
N GLU A 109 4.15 -13.19 -1.54
CA GLU A 109 4.44 -12.88 -2.93
C GLU A 109 3.17 -12.70 -3.75
N LYS A 110 2.18 -13.56 -3.53
CA LYS A 110 0.90 -13.45 -4.24
C LYS A 110 0.16 -12.17 -3.87
N SER A 111 0.18 -11.79 -2.60
CA SER A 111 -0.48 -10.58 -2.14
C SER A 111 0.18 -9.35 -2.75
N VAL A 112 1.51 -9.28 -2.73
CA VAL A 112 2.25 -8.16 -3.30
C VAL A 112 1.98 -8.07 -4.80
N ARG A 113 1.98 -9.19 -5.50
CA ARG A 113 1.72 -9.19 -6.95
C ARG A 113 0.34 -8.65 -7.27
N ARG A 114 -0.67 -9.08 -6.52
CA ARG A 114 -2.04 -8.58 -6.71
C ARG A 114 -2.12 -7.08 -6.42
N ALA A 115 -1.41 -6.62 -5.41
CA ALA A 115 -1.39 -5.21 -5.05
C ALA A 115 -0.74 -4.36 -6.13
N VAL A 116 0.37 -4.83 -6.68
CA VAL A 116 1.06 -4.14 -7.77
C VAL A 116 0.14 -4.02 -8.99
N GLU A 117 -0.54 -5.11 -9.33
CA GLU A 117 -1.47 -5.11 -10.47
C GLU A 117 -2.65 -4.18 -10.23
N PHE A 118 -3.16 -4.17 -8.99
CA PHE A 118 -4.25 -3.27 -8.63
C PHE A 118 -3.85 -1.81 -8.84
N ARG A 119 -2.68 -1.42 -8.33
CA ARG A 119 -2.20 -0.05 -8.49
C ARG A 119 -2.01 0.32 -9.95
N LYS A 120 -1.50 -0.60 -10.72
CA LYS A 120 -1.28 -0.38 -12.15
C LYS A 120 -2.60 -0.12 -12.87
N ARG A 121 -3.63 -0.91 -12.57
CA ARG A 121 -4.95 -0.70 -13.16
C ARG A 121 -5.55 0.64 -12.73
N GLN A 122 -5.38 1.02 -11.47
CA GLN A 122 -5.87 2.31 -10.98
C GLN A 122 -5.21 3.46 -11.72
N ALA A 123 -3.90 3.38 -11.94
CA ALA A 123 -3.18 4.41 -12.66
C ALA A 123 -3.67 4.50 -14.12
N GLU A 124 -3.95 3.37 -14.74
CA GLU A 124 -4.45 3.33 -16.10
C GLU A 124 -5.87 3.92 -16.19
N GLU A 125 -6.72 3.58 -15.23
CA GLU A 125 -8.07 4.13 -15.18
C GLU A 125 -8.06 5.64 -14.97
N ASN A 126 -7.23 6.11 -14.07
CA ASN A 126 -7.12 7.55 -13.81
C ASN A 126 -6.61 8.28 -15.04
N ARG A 127 -5.67 7.70 -15.77
CA ARG A 127 -5.15 8.27 -16.99
C ARG A 127 -6.21 8.32 -18.09
N ALA A 128 -7.01 7.26 -18.20
CA ALA A 128 -8.09 7.21 -19.19
C ALA A 128 -9.15 8.25 -18.88
N GLU A 129 -9.47 8.45 -17.61
CA GLU A 129 -10.40 9.49 -17.21
C GLU A 129 -9.91 10.89 -17.56
N ASP A 130 -8.62 11.13 -17.33
CA ASP A 130 -8.00 12.41 -17.67
C ASP A 130 -8.01 12.63 -19.19
N ASP A 131 -7.77 11.59 -19.96
CA ASP A 131 -7.76 11.67 -21.42
C ASP A 131 -9.18 11.91 -21.97
N ASP A 132 -10.17 11.36 -21.30
CA ASP A 132 -11.58 11.51 -21.66
C ASP A 132 -12.16 12.83 -21.19
N ALA A 133 -11.53 13.47 -20.26
CA ALA A 133 -11.99 14.75 -19.76
C ALA A 133 -12.06 15.70 -20.95
N PRO A 134 -13.23 16.18 -21.26
CA PRO A 134 -13.42 16.90 -22.47
C PRO A 134 -12.79 18.21 -22.33
N GLY A 135 -11.91 18.04 -22.89
CA GLY A 135 -11.58 19.32 -22.99
C GLY A 135 -12.82 20.05 -23.24
N ASN A 136 -13.50 19.00 -23.07
CA ASN A 136 -14.27 19.03 -22.96
C ASN A 136 -15.04 19.45 -22.20
N LEU A 137 -15.38 19.31 -21.86
CA LEU A 137 -15.89 19.47 -21.16
C LEU A 137 -16.57 20.04 -20.67
N THR A 138 -16.93 20.36 -21.02
CA THR A 138 -17.30 20.70 -20.47
C THR A 138 -18.13 20.78 -19.95
N GLU A 139 -18.44 20.50 -20.23
CA GLU A 139 -18.84 20.35 -19.65
C GLU A 139 -19.20 20.24 -18.90
N ALA A 140 -19.47 20.15 -19.12
CA ALA A 140 -19.42 19.82 -18.35
C ALA A 140 -19.61 20.07 -17.69
N ALA A 141 -19.62 20.40 -17.85
CA ALA A 141 -19.43 20.48 -17.13
C ALA A 141 -19.95 20.75 -16.55
N ASP A 142 -20.15 20.82 -16.89
CA ASP A 142 -20.40 20.82 -16.26
C ASP A 142 -20.76 20.28 -15.67
N TRP A 143 -20.62 19.73 -16.06
CA TRP A 143 -20.49 18.90 -15.54
C TRP A 143 -20.24 18.58 -14.77
N LYS A 144 -19.62 18.50 -14.74
CA LYS A 144 -18.98 18.11 -14.08
C LYS A 144 -18.99 18.30 -13.20
N ILE A 145 -19.15 18.44 -13.46
CA ILE A 145 -18.95 18.44 -12.64
C ILE A 145 -19.22 18.04 -11.97
N VAL A 146 -19.42 17.71 -12.29
CA VAL A 146 -19.47 17.09 -11.60
C VAL A 146 -19.27 16.34 -11.16
N LYS A 147 -18.94 16.01 -11.19
CA LYS A 147 -18.63 15.08 -10.66
C LYS A 147 -18.20 14.81 -9.82
N SER A 148 -18.12 14.66 -9.62
CA SER A 148 -17.52 14.32 -8.77
C SER A 148 -17.31 13.80 -8.19
#